data_8f1155c52e2a9afed64e39a7e2e2fd81
#
_entry.id   8f1155c52e2a9afed64e39a7e2e2fd81
#
_cell.length_a   1.000
_cell.length_b   1.000
_cell.length_c   1.000
_cell.angle_alpha   90.00
_cell.angle_beta   90.00
_cell.angle_gamma   90.00
#
_symmetry.space_group_name_H-M   'P 1'
#
loop_
_entity.id
_entity.type
_entity.pdbx_description
1 polymer ?
#
loop_
_entity_poly.entity_id
_entity_poly.type
_entity_poly.pdbx_seq_one_letter_code
_entity_poly.pdbx_strand_id
1 'polypeptide(L)'
;SRRQRQMCIRDRDSDVLCDLLAAIDEKRAAELTVRSLRSGRDYQRTVCPLKIYVSTQSGRQYLLGYHYRGRHLSFFRLDAIKKVTIGNVEKHYSKYLGYQEKFDQHLWGVSTGPDHNLDHIEMTVHFDPGEEFVLHRLEREKRHGTVELLDSQTCRFSADVYDASEILPWLRTFIGRIVDLKCSSQYVLDMFQEDLARMDALYGGGNDVIQ
;
A
#
# COMPACT_ATOMS: atom_id res chain seq x y z
N SER A 1 16.51 10.26 -30.89
CA SER A 1 17.47 10.58 -29.83
C SER A 1 16.91 10.26 -28.45
N ARG A 2 17.76 9.94 -27.49
CA ARG A 2 17.34 9.58 -26.10
C ARG A 2 16.54 10.70 -25.42
N ARG A 3 16.84 11.97 -25.71
CA ARG A 3 16.10 13.14 -25.20
C ARG A 3 14.67 13.24 -25.74
N GLN A 4 14.45 12.95 -27.03
CA GLN A 4 13.11 12.95 -27.61
C GLN A 4 12.23 11.81 -27.08
N ARG A 5 12.79 10.62 -26.79
CA ARG A 5 12.03 9.52 -26.15
C ARG A 5 11.61 9.86 -24.71
N GLN A 6 12.44 10.58 -23.95
CA GLN A 6 12.08 11.03 -22.60
C GLN A 6 10.98 12.12 -22.61
N MET A 7 11.01 13.05 -23.57
CA MET A 7 9.93 14.03 -23.73
C MET A 7 8.59 13.36 -24.07
N CYS A 8 8.57 12.44 -25.04
CA CYS A 8 7.33 11.72 -25.41
C CYS A 8 6.74 10.83 -24.30
N ILE A 9 7.57 10.35 -23.35
CA ILE A 9 7.08 9.57 -22.21
C ILE A 9 6.43 10.49 -21.18
N ARG A 10 7.02 11.64 -20.87
CA ARG A 10 6.45 12.62 -19.93
C ARG A 10 5.14 13.22 -20.44
N ASP A 11 5.02 13.53 -21.72
CA ASP A 11 3.78 14.03 -22.32
C ASP A 11 2.64 13.00 -22.21
N ARG A 12 2.92 11.72 -22.47
CA ARG A 12 1.92 10.64 -22.34
C ARG A 12 1.43 10.41 -20.92
N ASP A 13 2.32 10.47 -19.94
CA ASP A 13 1.94 10.28 -18.54
C ASP A 13 1.05 11.45 -18.06
N SER A 14 1.29 12.65 -18.57
CA SER A 14 0.45 13.83 -18.32
C SER A 14 -0.93 13.69 -18.97
N ASP A 15 -1.01 13.23 -20.22
CA ASP A 15 -2.28 13.02 -20.92
C ASP A 15 -3.14 11.95 -20.21
N VAL A 16 -2.54 10.81 -19.83
CA VAL A 16 -3.21 9.76 -19.06
C VAL A 16 -3.77 10.31 -17.75
N LEU A 17 -2.99 11.10 -17.02
CA LEU A 17 -3.44 11.69 -15.76
C LEU A 17 -4.59 12.69 -15.98
N CYS A 18 -4.49 13.55 -17.00
CA CYS A 18 -5.54 14.50 -17.35
C CYS A 18 -6.84 13.79 -17.73
N ASP A 19 -6.78 12.75 -18.57
CA ASP A 19 -7.95 11.97 -18.96
C ASP A 19 -8.60 11.27 -17.76
N LEU A 20 -7.80 10.73 -16.83
CA LEU A 20 -8.31 10.10 -15.61
C LEU A 20 -8.96 11.11 -14.67
N LEU A 21 -8.36 12.29 -14.49
CA LEU A 21 -8.94 13.36 -13.68
C LEU A 21 -10.25 13.86 -14.27
N ALA A 22 -10.33 14.03 -15.59
CA ALA A 22 -11.56 14.38 -16.29
C ALA A 22 -12.65 13.30 -16.09
N ALA A 23 -12.29 12.01 -16.23
CA ALA A 23 -13.23 10.91 -16.02
C ALA A 23 -13.75 10.84 -14.56
N ILE A 24 -12.91 11.16 -13.57
CA ILE A 24 -13.28 11.24 -12.15
C ILE A 24 -14.25 12.43 -11.92
N ASP A 25 -13.89 13.61 -12.42
CA ASP A 25 -14.67 14.85 -12.24
C ASP A 25 -16.06 14.72 -12.89
N GLU A 26 -16.10 14.22 -14.12
CA GLU A 26 -17.33 13.99 -14.88
C GLU A 26 -18.08 12.71 -14.47
N LYS A 27 -17.56 11.93 -13.50
CA LYS A 27 -18.16 10.69 -13.00
C LYS A 27 -18.42 9.67 -14.13
N ARG A 28 -17.45 9.45 -14.98
CA ARG A 28 -17.54 8.59 -16.16
C ARG A 28 -16.75 7.31 -16.00
N ALA A 29 -17.25 6.26 -16.62
CA ALA A 29 -16.49 5.03 -16.82
C ALA A 29 -15.32 5.28 -17.77
N ALA A 30 -14.26 4.49 -17.65
CA ALA A 30 -13.12 4.54 -18.56
C ALA A 30 -12.67 3.13 -18.97
N GLU A 31 -12.24 3.00 -20.22
CA GLU A 31 -11.52 1.84 -20.71
C GLU A 31 -10.02 2.14 -20.69
N LEU A 32 -9.27 1.33 -19.95
CA LEU A 32 -7.84 1.43 -19.80
C LEU A 32 -7.12 0.38 -20.64
N THR A 33 -6.14 0.79 -21.45
CA THR A 33 -5.14 -0.12 -22.01
C THR A 33 -3.92 -0.12 -21.08
N VAL A 34 -3.69 -1.24 -20.40
CA VAL A 34 -2.66 -1.37 -19.35
C VAL A 34 -1.60 -2.37 -19.79
N ARG A 35 -0.33 -2.04 -19.58
CA ARG A 35 0.78 -2.96 -19.79
C ARG A 35 1.03 -3.81 -18.55
N SER A 36 0.94 -5.13 -18.68
CA SER A 36 1.31 -6.04 -17.61
C SER A 36 2.83 -5.95 -17.35
N LEU A 37 3.20 -5.63 -16.12
CA LEU A 37 4.62 -5.56 -15.72
C LEU A 37 5.27 -6.96 -15.70
N ARG A 38 4.46 -8.00 -15.44
CA ARG A 38 4.93 -9.39 -15.36
C ARG A 38 5.14 -10.01 -16.75
N SER A 39 4.20 -9.84 -17.66
CA SER A 39 4.21 -10.50 -18.98
C SER A 39 4.65 -9.58 -20.12
N GLY A 40 4.72 -8.25 -19.89
CA GLY A 40 4.98 -7.25 -20.91
C GLY A 40 3.86 -7.10 -21.96
N ARG A 41 2.75 -7.82 -21.82
CA ARG A 41 1.61 -7.79 -22.76
C ARG A 41 0.62 -6.71 -22.34
N ASP A 42 -0.05 -6.13 -23.32
CA ASP A 42 -1.11 -5.16 -23.10
C ASP A 42 -2.44 -5.90 -22.90
N TYR A 43 -3.27 -5.37 -22.00
CA TYR A 43 -4.62 -5.84 -21.74
C TYR A 43 -5.57 -4.67 -21.51
N GLN A 44 -6.86 -4.89 -21.72
CA GLN A 44 -7.90 -3.88 -21.51
C GLN A 44 -8.66 -4.14 -20.22
N ARG A 45 -9.04 -3.04 -19.56
CA ARG A 45 -9.89 -3.05 -18.36
C ARG A 45 -10.89 -1.90 -18.43
N THR A 46 -12.15 -2.22 -18.20
CA THR A 46 -13.20 -1.22 -18.02
C THR A 46 -13.39 -1.00 -16.54
N VAL A 47 -13.25 0.25 -16.11
CA VAL A 47 -13.29 0.65 -14.70
C VAL A 47 -14.13 1.90 -14.51
N CYS A 48 -14.61 2.13 -13.29
CA CYS A 48 -15.05 3.43 -12.83
C CYS A 48 -13.87 4.08 -12.08
N PRO A 49 -13.21 5.09 -12.63
CA PRO A 49 -12.13 5.81 -11.96
C PRO A 49 -12.68 6.54 -10.73
N LEU A 50 -12.00 6.43 -9.57
CA LEU A 50 -12.49 7.02 -8.32
C LEU A 50 -11.51 8.01 -7.71
N LYS A 51 -10.21 7.65 -7.63
CA LYS A 51 -9.21 8.48 -6.93
C LYS A 51 -7.80 8.16 -7.40
N ILE A 52 -6.94 9.18 -7.40
CA ILE A 52 -5.50 9.01 -7.63
C ILE A 52 -4.78 8.98 -6.27
N TYR A 53 -3.93 7.97 -6.10
CA TYR A 53 -3.07 7.80 -4.93
C TYR A 53 -1.61 7.97 -5.31
N VAL A 54 -0.82 8.49 -4.37
CA VAL A 54 0.63 8.54 -4.47
C VAL A 54 1.22 7.69 -3.36
N SER A 55 1.98 6.66 -3.74
CA SER A 55 2.69 5.84 -2.76
C SER A 55 3.82 6.65 -2.14
N THR A 56 3.79 6.84 -0.82
CA THR A 56 4.85 7.52 -0.08
C THR A 56 6.16 6.73 -0.04
N GLN A 57 6.11 5.42 -0.25
CA GLN A 57 7.29 4.54 -0.26
C GLN A 57 8.03 4.60 -1.59
N SER A 58 7.31 4.63 -2.72
CA SER A 58 7.88 4.54 -4.06
C SER A 58 7.77 5.82 -4.89
N GLY A 59 7.01 6.81 -4.43
CA GLY A 59 6.67 8.03 -5.18
C GLY A 59 5.80 7.78 -6.42
N ARG A 60 5.32 6.55 -6.63
CA ARG A 60 4.53 6.18 -7.80
C ARG A 60 3.07 6.55 -7.63
N GLN A 61 2.44 6.88 -8.75
CA GLN A 61 1.03 7.22 -8.83
C GLN A 61 0.18 6.01 -9.24
N TYR A 62 -0.99 5.89 -8.64
CA TYR A 62 -1.93 4.80 -8.85
C TYR A 62 -3.35 5.34 -8.99
N LEU A 63 -4.08 4.84 -9.96
CA LEU A 63 -5.52 5.00 -10.03
C LEU A 63 -6.17 3.93 -9.15
N LEU A 64 -7.04 4.32 -8.23
CA LEU A 64 -8.03 3.42 -7.65
C LEU A 64 -9.29 3.50 -8.51
N GLY A 65 -9.74 2.36 -9.01
CA GLY A 65 -10.96 2.25 -9.80
C GLY A 65 -11.76 1.00 -9.44
N TYR A 66 -13.10 1.09 -9.58
CA TYR A 66 -13.95 -0.09 -9.48
C TYR A 66 -13.89 -0.87 -10.79
N HIS A 67 -13.37 -2.10 -10.72
CA HIS A 67 -13.23 -3.00 -11.86
C HIS A 67 -14.53 -3.77 -12.09
N TYR A 68 -15.26 -3.44 -13.15
CA TYR A 68 -16.61 -3.99 -13.40
C TYR A 68 -16.65 -5.51 -13.51
N ARG A 69 -15.71 -6.11 -14.26
CA ARG A 69 -15.67 -7.56 -14.46
C ARG A 69 -15.31 -8.31 -13.17
N GLY A 70 -14.37 -7.76 -12.37
CA GLY A 70 -13.93 -8.34 -11.11
C GLY A 70 -14.86 -8.02 -9.95
N ARG A 71 -15.72 -7.00 -10.08
CA ARG A 71 -16.62 -6.50 -9.04
C ARG A 71 -15.92 -6.09 -7.74
N HIS A 72 -14.69 -5.57 -7.84
CA HIS A 72 -13.89 -5.11 -6.71
C HIS A 72 -13.13 -3.84 -7.05
N LEU A 73 -12.61 -3.16 -6.03
CA LEU A 73 -11.67 -2.05 -6.18
C LEU A 73 -10.29 -2.58 -6.55
N SER A 74 -9.61 -1.90 -7.46
CA SER A 74 -8.27 -2.28 -7.92
C SER A 74 -7.40 -1.06 -8.12
N PHE A 75 -6.12 -1.22 -7.85
CA PHE A 75 -5.10 -0.24 -8.18
C PHE A 75 -4.49 -0.50 -9.56
N PHE A 76 -4.32 0.58 -10.32
CA PHE A 76 -3.65 0.57 -11.62
C PHE A 76 -2.51 1.59 -11.57
N ARG A 77 -1.28 1.15 -11.78
CA ARG A 77 -0.13 2.06 -11.85
C ARG A 77 -0.28 2.99 -13.06
N LEU A 78 -0.15 4.30 -12.87
CA LEU A 78 -0.31 5.27 -13.96
C LEU A 78 0.74 5.05 -15.06
N ASP A 79 1.99 4.75 -14.69
CA ASP A 79 3.08 4.49 -15.64
C ASP A 79 2.89 3.20 -16.48
N ALA A 80 1.97 2.32 -16.06
CA ALA A 80 1.57 1.13 -16.80
C ALA A 80 0.36 1.36 -17.72
N ILE A 81 -0.38 2.46 -17.55
CA ILE A 81 -1.53 2.81 -18.39
C ILE A 81 -1.02 3.47 -19.66
N LYS A 82 -1.29 2.88 -20.82
CA LYS A 82 -0.88 3.40 -22.12
C LYS A 82 -1.91 4.32 -22.78
N LYS A 83 -3.18 4.05 -22.49
CA LYS A 83 -4.30 4.79 -23.08
C LYS A 83 -5.50 4.74 -22.14
N VAL A 84 -6.19 5.87 -22.07
CA VAL A 84 -7.49 6.02 -21.43
C VAL A 84 -8.50 6.37 -22.50
N THR A 85 -9.65 5.70 -22.52
CA THR A 85 -10.78 6.07 -23.35
C THR A 85 -11.96 6.34 -22.43
N ILE A 86 -12.38 7.61 -22.33
CA ILE A 86 -13.47 8.04 -21.46
C ILE A 86 -14.78 7.52 -22.06
N GLY A 87 -15.55 6.81 -21.26
CA GLY A 87 -16.82 6.20 -21.61
C GLY A 87 -18.03 7.06 -21.22
N ASN A 88 -19.14 6.40 -20.94
CA ASN A 88 -20.38 7.05 -20.54
C ASN A 88 -20.36 7.46 -19.06
N VAL A 89 -21.26 8.37 -18.69
CA VAL A 89 -21.50 8.74 -17.28
C VAL A 89 -21.94 7.50 -16.49
N GLU A 90 -21.32 7.27 -15.34
CA GLU A 90 -21.60 6.12 -14.48
C GLU A 90 -22.76 6.43 -13.52
N LYS A 91 -23.89 5.77 -13.72
CA LYS A 91 -25.10 5.97 -12.92
C LYS A 91 -24.94 5.58 -11.44
N HIS A 92 -24.05 4.63 -11.16
CA HIS A 92 -23.80 4.11 -9.82
C HIS A 92 -22.54 4.68 -9.17
N TYR A 93 -22.02 5.80 -9.64
CA TYR A 93 -20.77 6.39 -9.17
C TYR A 93 -20.76 6.59 -7.65
N SER A 94 -21.83 7.11 -7.08
CA SER A 94 -21.97 7.33 -5.63
C SER A 94 -21.89 6.02 -4.81
N LYS A 95 -22.38 4.89 -5.38
CA LYS A 95 -22.24 3.59 -4.75
C LYS A 95 -20.78 3.15 -4.69
N TYR A 96 -19.99 3.39 -5.76
CA TYR A 96 -18.58 3.04 -5.79
C TYR A 96 -17.73 3.94 -4.91
N LEU A 97 -18.11 5.21 -4.74
CA LEU A 97 -17.50 6.08 -3.72
C LEU A 97 -17.73 5.53 -2.30
N GLY A 98 -18.92 5.05 -1.97
CA GLY A 98 -19.19 4.40 -0.68
C GLY A 98 -18.35 3.11 -0.46
N TYR A 99 -17.99 2.39 -1.52
CA TYR A 99 -17.05 1.27 -1.43
C TYR A 99 -15.62 1.77 -1.19
N GLN A 100 -15.20 2.84 -1.85
CA GLN A 100 -13.91 3.47 -1.65
C GLN A 100 -13.73 3.98 -0.23
N GLU A 101 -14.73 4.66 0.34
CA GLU A 101 -14.68 5.17 1.72
C GLU A 101 -14.44 4.06 2.74
N LYS A 102 -15.15 2.92 2.60
CA LYS A 102 -14.92 1.75 3.44
C LYS A 102 -13.55 1.12 3.22
N PHE A 103 -13.11 1.09 1.98
CA PHE A 103 -11.82 0.56 1.59
C PHE A 103 -10.67 1.40 2.17
N ASP A 104 -10.78 2.72 2.14
CA ASP A 104 -9.78 3.66 2.65
C ASP A 104 -9.52 3.47 4.16
N GLN A 105 -10.51 3.01 4.92
CA GLN A 105 -10.39 2.75 6.36
C GLN A 105 -9.44 1.61 6.70
N HIS A 106 -9.14 0.74 5.72
CA HIS A 106 -8.28 -0.42 5.87
C HIS A 106 -7.07 -0.39 4.95
N LEU A 107 -6.83 0.73 4.26
CA LEU A 107 -5.76 0.84 3.30
C LEU A 107 -4.46 1.31 3.95
N TRP A 108 -3.45 0.45 4.04
CA TRP A 108 -2.14 0.85 4.54
C TRP A 108 -1.25 1.45 3.46
N GLY A 109 -1.19 0.85 2.29
CA GLY A 109 -0.42 1.29 1.13
C GLY A 109 -1.27 1.43 -0.13
N VAL A 110 -0.79 0.89 -1.23
CA VAL A 110 -1.44 0.93 -2.56
C VAL A 110 -1.62 -0.49 -3.12
N SER A 111 -1.75 -1.48 -2.25
CA SER A 111 -2.02 -2.87 -2.60
C SER A 111 -3.30 -3.36 -1.93
N THR A 112 -4.00 -4.26 -2.60
CA THR A 112 -5.20 -4.93 -2.08
C THR A 112 -4.93 -6.37 -1.69
N GLY A 113 -3.68 -6.82 -1.78
CA GLY A 113 -3.34 -8.22 -1.67
C GLY A 113 -3.89 -9.08 -2.82
N PRO A 114 -3.48 -10.35 -2.91
CA PRO A 114 -3.91 -11.26 -3.97
C PRO A 114 -5.38 -11.63 -3.87
N ASP A 115 -5.92 -11.75 -2.66
CA ASP A 115 -7.25 -12.29 -2.39
C ASP A 115 -8.28 -11.20 -2.06
N HIS A 116 -7.87 -9.93 -2.02
CA HIS A 116 -8.70 -8.77 -1.64
C HIS A 116 -9.37 -8.91 -0.26
N ASN A 117 -8.82 -9.74 0.61
CA ASN A 117 -9.27 -9.92 1.99
C ASN A 117 -8.47 -9.01 2.93
N LEU A 118 -9.05 -8.76 4.11
CA LEU A 118 -8.33 -8.07 5.18
C LEU A 118 -7.39 -9.05 5.89
N ASP A 119 -6.17 -8.62 6.09
CA ASP A 119 -5.24 -9.23 7.01
C ASP A 119 -5.38 -8.58 8.39
N HIS A 120 -5.42 -9.39 9.44
CA HIS A 120 -5.30 -8.93 10.81
C HIS A 120 -3.84 -8.96 11.24
N ILE A 121 -3.36 -7.88 11.87
CA ILE A 121 -1.99 -7.78 12.40
C ILE A 121 -2.01 -7.21 13.81
N GLU A 122 -1.24 -7.85 14.71
CA GLU A 122 -0.94 -7.36 16.06
C GLU A 122 0.57 -7.31 16.24
N MET A 123 1.07 -6.19 16.76
CA MET A 123 2.46 -6.00 17.12
C MET A 123 2.55 -5.52 18.56
N THR A 124 3.23 -6.28 19.43
CA THR A 124 3.52 -5.89 20.81
C THR A 124 4.93 -5.30 20.88
N VAL A 125 5.03 -4.09 21.41
CA VAL A 125 6.28 -3.33 21.50
C VAL A 125 6.59 -3.06 22.96
N HIS A 126 7.85 -3.34 23.35
CA HIS A 126 8.41 -3.00 24.63
C HIS A 126 9.27 -1.73 24.54
N PHE A 127 9.26 -0.91 25.60
CA PHE A 127 10.08 0.30 25.76
C PHE A 127 10.51 0.47 27.21
N ASP A 128 11.71 1.00 27.42
CA ASP A 128 12.26 1.21 28.75
C ASP A 128 11.67 2.48 29.43
N PRO A 129 11.76 2.60 30.75
CA PRO A 129 11.36 3.83 31.46
C PRO A 129 12.07 5.07 30.89
N GLY A 130 11.31 6.10 30.54
CA GLY A 130 11.82 7.32 29.90
C GLY A 130 11.79 7.26 28.37
N GLU A 131 11.30 6.16 27.78
CA GLU A 131 11.16 6.01 26.33
C GLU A 131 9.70 6.08 25.85
N GLU A 132 8.83 6.77 26.57
CA GLU A 132 7.40 6.96 26.23
C GLU A 132 7.21 7.56 24.83
N PHE A 133 8.27 8.15 24.25
CA PHE A 133 8.27 8.60 22.87
C PHE A 133 7.97 7.47 21.85
N VAL A 134 8.24 6.20 22.21
CA VAL A 134 7.93 5.02 21.37
C VAL A 134 6.43 4.87 21.21
N LEU A 135 5.67 4.98 22.31
CA LEU A 135 4.20 4.96 22.28
C LEU A 135 3.66 6.14 21.46
N HIS A 136 4.15 7.35 21.69
CA HIS A 136 3.76 8.53 20.92
C HIS A 136 4.10 8.40 19.44
N ARG A 137 5.20 7.72 19.12
CA ARG A 137 5.60 7.44 17.74
C ARG A 137 4.64 6.47 17.08
N LEU A 138 4.27 5.38 17.75
CA LEU A 138 3.27 4.42 17.25
C LEU A 138 1.94 5.12 16.95
N GLU A 139 1.44 5.94 17.89
CA GLU A 139 0.20 6.69 17.73
C GLU A 139 0.24 7.69 16.57
N ARG A 140 1.34 8.39 16.40
CA ARG A 140 1.50 9.40 15.34
C ARG A 140 1.69 8.80 13.97
N GLU A 141 2.40 7.65 13.88
CA GLU A 141 2.80 7.07 12.59
C GLU A 141 1.84 6.01 12.07
N LYS A 142 0.98 5.44 12.93
CA LYS A 142 -0.06 4.53 12.46
C LYS A 142 -0.98 5.23 11.47
N ARG A 143 -1.31 4.57 10.39
CA ARG A 143 -2.29 5.08 9.41
C ARG A 143 -3.70 4.70 9.81
N HIS A 144 -3.85 3.46 10.26
CA HIS A 144 -5.11 2.86 10.72
C HIS A 144 -4.82 1.98 11.93
N GLY A 145 -5.89 1.50 12.59
CA GLY A 145 -5.77 0.62 13.74
C GLY A 145 -5.71 1.35 15.07
N THR A 146 -5.46 0.60 16.10
CA THR A 146 -5.44 1.05 17.51
C THR A 146 -4.11 0.76 18.16
N VAL A 147 -3.73 1.60 19.13
CA VAL A 147 -2.62 1.34 20.03
C VAL A 147 -3.18 1.29 21.44
N GLU A 148 -2.90 0.22 22.15
CA GLU A 148 -3.34 -0.02 23.52
C GLU A 148 -2.11 -0.15 24.42
N LEU A 149 -2.10 0.57 25.54
CA LEU A 149 -1.10 0.39 26.58
C LEU A 149 -1.48 -0.83 27.44
N LEU A 150 -0.64 -1.86 27.43
CA LEU A 150 -0.88 -3.09 28.19
C LEU A 150 -0.38 -2.97 29.63
N ASP A 151 0.76 -2.30 29.81
CA ASP A 151 1.36 -1.98 31.10
C ASP A 151 2.25 -0.73 30.95
N SER A 152 3.04 -0.39 31.99
CA SER A 152 3.87 0.83 32.00
C SER A 152 4.99 0.87 30.95
N GLN A 153 5.32 -0.28 30.32
CA GLN A 153 6.46 -0.43 29.40
C GLN A 153 6.11 -1.22 28.13
N THR A 154 4.84 -1.61 27.98
CA THR A 154 4.43 -2.47 26.86
C THR A 154 3.14 -1.94 26.24
N CYS A 155 3.15 -1.79 24.93
CA CYS A 155 1.96 -1.42 24.17
C CYS A 155 1.73 -2.39 22.99
N ARG A 156 0.47 -2.49 22.55
CA ARG A 156 0.04 -3.29 21.43
C ARG A 156 -0.56 -2.40 20.34
N PHE A 157 -0.04 -2.51 19.14
CA PHE A 157 -0.69 -2.04 17.92
C PHE A 157 -1.52 -3.17 17.31
N SER A 158 -2.74 -2.87 16.85
CA SER A 158 -3.61 -3.81 16.17
C SER A 158 -4.32 -3.14 15.00
N ALA A 159 -4.40 -3.79 13.85
CA ALA A 159 -5.08 -3.29 12.67
C ALA A 159 -5.60 -4.41 11.76
N ASP A 160 -6.71 -4.11 11.06
CA ASP A 160 -7.20 -4.89 9.93
C ASP A 160 -6.91 -4.11 8.65
N VAL A 161 -6.07 -4.64 7.76
CA VAL A 161 -5.60 -3.92 6.57
C VAL A 161 -5.63 -4.81 5.33
N TYR A 162 -5.79 -4.19 4.17
CA TYR A 162 -5.52 -4.87 2.91
C TYR A 162 -4.00 -4.99 2.74
N ASP A 163 -3.54 -6.22 2.43
CA ASP A 163 -2.13 -6.53 2.19
C ASP A 163 -1.19 -6.08 3.34
N ALA A 164 -1.15 -6.87 4.40
CA ALA A 164 -0.28 -6.58 5.56
C ALA A 164 1.22 -6.49 5.20
N SER A 165 1.65 -6.94 4.02
CA SER A 165 3.03 -6.76 3.56
C SER A 165 3.42 -5.28 3.39
N GLU A 166 2.45 -4.40 3.14
CA GLU A 166 2.66 -2.95 3.06
C GLU A 166 3.04 -2.31 4.42
N ILE A 167 2.77 -3.01 5.54
CA ILE A 167 3.17 -2.56 6.89
C ILE A 167 4.64 -2.88 7.19
N LEU A 168 5.22 -3.90 6.58
CA LEU A 168 6.57 -4.38 6.89
C LEU A 168 7.64 -3.28 6.98
N PRO A 169 7.71 -2.29 6.07
CA PRO A 169 8.70 -1.21 6.18
C PRO A 169 8.56 -0.40 7.47
N TRP A 170 7.33 -0.21 7.93
CA TRP A 170 7.07 0.50 9.19
C TRP A 170 7.36 -0.37 10.41
N LEU A 171 6.97 -1.65 10.41
CA LEU A 171 7.31 -2.62 11.47
C LEU A 171 8.82 -2.69 11.69
N ARG A 172 9.60 -2.76 10.61
CA ARG A 172 11.07 -2.82 10.65
C ARG A 172 11.69 -1.65 11.43
N THR A 173 11.01 -0.52 11.49
CA THR A 173 11.51 0.63 12.26
C THR A 173 11.42 0.44 13.78
N PHE A 174 10.72 -0.60 14.23
CA PHE A 174 10.58 -1.00 15.65
C PHE A 174 11.25 -2.34 15.95
N ILE A 175 12.03 -2.92 15.03
CA ILE A 175 12.52 -4.31 15.08
C ILE A 175 13.22 -4.67 16.40
N GLY A 176 13.99 -3.76 17.00
CA GLY A 176 14.66 -3.98 18.28
C GLY A 176 13.75 -3.87 19.51
N ARG A 177 12.45 -3.61 19.33
CA ARG A 177 11.48 -3.39 20.41
C ARG A 177 10.26 -4.31 20.30
N ILE A 178 10.10 -5.00 19.19
CA ILE A 178 9.00 -5.93 18.96
C ILE A 178 9.27 -7.20 19.77
N VAL A 179 8.39 -7.51 20.72
CA VAL A 179 8.46 -8.71 21.57
C VAL A 179 7.48 -9.79 21.12
N ASP A 180 6.42 -9.44 20.41
CA ASP A 180 5.46 -10.37 19.80
C ASP A 180 4.88 -9.79 18.52
N LEU A 181 4.76 -10.62 17.49
CA LEU A 181 4.15 -10.26 16.21
C LEU A 181 3.23 -11.37 15.75
N LYS A 182 1.95 -11.03 15.54
CA LYS A 182 0.93 -11.93 14.98
C LYS A 182 0.38 -11.33 13.71
N CYS A 183 0.17 -12.16 12.71
CA CYS A 183 -0.45 -11.75 11.46
C CYS A 183 -1.22 -12.91 10.85
N SER A 184 -2.38 -12.65 10.23
CA SER A 184 -3.10 -13.66 9.44
C SER A 184 -2.33 -14.06 8.17
N SER A 185 -1.47 -13.17 7.66
CA SER A 185 -0.59 -13.44 6.53
C SER A 185 0.71 -14.10 6.99
N GLN A 186 0.87 -15.40 6.71
CA GLN A 186 2.11 -16.13 7.02
C GLN A 186 3.32 -15.52 6.31
N TYR A 187 3.14 -14.99 5.10
CA TYR A 187 4.21 -14.31 4.36
C TYR A 187 4.85 -13.15 5.14
N VAL A 188 4.02 -12.36 5.85
CA VAL A 188 4.52 -11.23 6.67
C VAL A 188 5.37 -11.73 7.83
N LEU A 189 4.91 -12.81 8.50
CA LEU A 189 5.66 -13.42 9.60
C LEU A 189 7.00 -13.99 9.13
N ASP A 190 6.99 -14.72 8.01
CA ASP A 190 8.19 -15.32 7.44
C ASP A 190 9.22 -14.25 7.06
N MET A 191 8.78 -13.18 6.37
CA MET A 191 9.64 -12.06 6.00
C MET A 191 10.24 -11.34 7.21
N PHE A 192 9.45 -11.17 8.27
CA PHE A 192 9.95 -10.54 9.50
C PHE A 192 10.97 -11.43 10.22
N GLN A 193 10.73 -12.75 10.28
CA GLN A 193 11.68 -13.73 10.84
C GLN A 193 12.98 -13.80 10.03
N GLU A 194 12.90 -13.76 8.70
CA GLU A 194 14.08 -13.69 7.83
C GLU A 194 14.92 -12.43 8.10
N ASP A 195 14.27 -11.28 8.32
CA ASP A 195 14.97 -10.04 8.67
C ASP A 195 15.72 -10.18 9.99
N LEU A 196 15.09 -10.76 11.02
CA LEU A 196 15.74 -11.04 12.32
C LEU A 196 16.92 -11.98 12.16
N ALA A 197 16.75 -13.08 11.43
CA ALA A 197 17.83 -14.05 11.18
C ALA A 197 19.01 -13.41 10.42
N ARG A 198 18.73 -12.52 9.45
CA ARG A 198 19.80 -11.78 8.73
C ARG A 198 20.52 -10.80 9.66
N MET A 199 19.80 -10.12 10.53
CA MET A 199 20.41 -9.23 11.51
C MET A 199 21.31 -9.99 12.50
N ASP A 200 20.83 -11.13 13.02
CA ASP A 200 21.61 -11.99 13.89
C ASP A 200 22.89 -12.49 13.19
N ALA A 201 22.77 -12.97 11.96
CA ALA A 201 23.93 -13.43 11.15
C ALA A 201 24.95 -12.31 10.87
N LEU A 202 24.51 -11.05 10.75
CA LEU A 202 25.40 -9.91 10.45
C LEU A 202 26.00 -9.28 11.71
N TYR A 203 25.27 -9.27 12.83
CA TYR A 203 25.65 -8.53 14.02
C TYR A 203 25.73 -9.39 15.29
N GLY A 204 25.14 -10.59 15.31
CA GLY A 204 25.14 -11.51 16.47
C GLY A 204 26.46 -12.25 16.70
N GLY A 205 27.36 -12.33 15.71
CA GLY A 205 28.69 -12.95 15.81
C GLY A 205 29.76 -12.11 16.47
N GLY A 206 29.40 -10.98 17.06
CA GLY A 206 30.33 -9.94 17.53
C GLY A 206 30.88 -10.11 18.93
N ASN A 207 31.16 -11.35 19.42
CA ASN A 207 31.91 -11.50 20.67
C ASN A 207 33.44 -11.65 20.47
N ASP A 208 33.97 -11.56 19.24
CA ASP A 208 35.40 -11.83 18.97
C ASP A 208 36.22 -10.67 18.38
N VAL A 209 35.70 -9.45 18.29
CA VAL A 209 36.50 -8.33 17.76
C VAL A 209 36.34 -7.06 18.60
N ILE A 210 36.74 -7.08 19.85
CA ILE A 210 37.36 -5.92 20.55
C ILE A 210 38.41 -6.48 21.51
N GLN A 211 39.61 -6.72 21.02
CA GLN A 211 40.86 -6.65 21.80
C GLN A 211 41.63 -5.43 21.37
#